data_9d91a378c7f9988ce8494965b573f00a
#
_entry.id   9d91a378c7f9988ce8494965b573f00a
#
_cell.length_a   1.000
_cell.length_b   1.000
_cell.length_c   1.000
_cell.angle_alpha   90.00
_cell.angle_beta   90.00
_cell.angle_gamma   90.00
#
_symmetry.space_group_name_H-M   'P 1'
#
loop_
_entity.id
_entity.type
_entity.pdbx_description
1 polymer ?
#
loop_
_entity_poly.entity_id
_entity_poly.type
_entity_poly.pdbx_seq_one_letter_code
_entity_poly.pdbx_strand_id
1 'polypeptide(L)'
;MKKLFSIFLLALLMSVSLGLPAAAQDRLTITDLGTLGGTRSYAYGINNLGQVVGYSDTSTGQVHAFLWEAGVMRDLGTLGGDVSVAEDINKRGQVVGYSKIATGEVHAFLWQDGAMTDLGTLGGSDSAAYGINDKGQVAGYSQTASGMYHAFLWQDGVMTDLGMLGGTASYGYDVNEKGQVAGYSYIDSREYHAFLWENGVMRDLGTLDGVLSVALDINERGQVAGYGPPYPTSGDMHAFLWEEDDITDLGTLGGDGSVAFGINKHGQVTGYSQTALGEVHAFLWEEDAMTDLGTLGGRYSLAFGINDLGQVVGYIQTGSNEEHASLWTVSLPPASPEEQIGAIIEHVARLVDSGVLNAGQGNALQSKLENTLRQLDKVNLQAACNLLQAFTNQIQSLIDGGILSSDEGQSLIDEANAVESQICP
;
A
#
# COMPACT_ATOMS: atom_id res chain seq x y z
N MET A 1 -27.46 -11.68 -63.90
CA MET A 1 -26.09 -11.12 -64.03
C MET A 1 -25.98 -9.92 -63.13
N LYS A 2 -25.62 -10.11 -61.88
CA LYS A 2 -25.23 -9.03 -60.96
C LYS A 2 -24.04 -9.58 -60.14
N LYS A 3 -22.86 -8.98 -60.35
CA LYS A 3 -21.62 -9.32 -59.62
C LYS A 3 -21.72 -8.74 -58.21
N LEU A 4 -21.64 -9.58 -57.17
CA LEU A 4 -21.38 -9.18 -55.79
C LEU A 4 -19.86 -8.99 -55.64
N PHE A 5 -19.46 -7.78 -55.33
CA PHE A 5 -18.13 -7.45 -54.81
C PHE A 5 -18.12 -7.72 -53.29
N SER A 6 -17.39 -8.75 -52.88
CA SER A 6 -17.02 -8.93 -51.46
C SER A 6 -15.81 -8.06 -51.13
N ILE A 7 -16.02 -7.05 -50.30
CA ILE A 7 -14.94 -6.28 -49.71
C ILE A 7 -14.52 -7.02 -48.42
N PHE A 8 -13.33 -7.62 -48.46
CA PHE A 8 -12.64 -8.10 -47.27
C PHE A 8 -12.08 -6.88 -46.52
N LEU A 9 -12.74 -6.51 -45.39
CA LEU A 9 -12.19 -5.54 -44.45
C LEU A 9 -11.21 -6.27 -43.56
N LEU A 10 -9.92 -6.12 -43.85
CA LEU A 10 -8.82 -6.61 -42.98
C LEU A 10 -8.77 -5.67 -41.78
N ALA A 11 -9.37 -6.06 -40.67
CA ALA A 11 -9.21 -5.38 -39.38
C ALA A 11 -7.77 -5.67 -38.90
N LEU A 12 -6.89 -4.70 -39.05
CA LEU A 12 -5.57 -4.67 -38.42
C LEU A 12 -5.78 -4.37 -36.94
N LEU A 13 -5.87 -5.41 -36.09
CA LEU A 13 -5.76 -5.28 -34.65
C LEU A 13 -4.32 -4.85 -34.34
N MET A 14 -4.09 -3.55 -34.23
CA MET A 14 -2.96 -3.03 -33.50
C MET A 14 -3.24 -3.31 -32.02
N SER A 15 -2.55 -4.28 -31.44
CA SER A 15 -2.37 -4.39 -30.01
C SER A 15 -1.61 -3.15 -29.55
N VAL A 16 -2.34 -2.15 -29.07
CA VAL A 16 -1.73 -1.04 -28.34
C VAL A 16 -1.35 -1.63 -26.99
N SER A 17 -0.07 -1.90 -26.79
CA SER A 17 0.49 -2.06 -25.47
C SER A 17 0.27 -0.73 -24.74
N LEU A 18 -0.69 -0.68 -23.85
CA LEU A 18 -0.87 0.43 -22.89
C LEU A 18 0.24 0.33 -21.84
N GLY A 19 1.48 0.59 -22.26
CA GLY A 19 2.51 1.06 -21.36
C GLY A 19 2.09 2.45 -20.87
N LEU A 20 2.50 2.84 -19.68
CA LEU A 20 2.39 4.22 -19.18
C LEU A 20 2.66 5.18 -20.36
N PRO A 21 1.85 6.24 -20.55
CA PRO A 21 2.21 7.28 -21.48
C PRO A 21 3.63 7.73 -21.14
N ALA A 22 4.49 7.96 -22.13
CA ALA A 22 5.91 8.28 -21.95
C ALA A 22 6.16 9.36 -20.88
N ALA A 23 5.20 10.27 -20.68
CA ALA A 23 5.20 11.27 -19.61
C ALA A 23 5.01 10.71 -18.17
N ALA A 24 4.56 9.46 -18.01
CA ALA A 24 4.42 8.83 -16.70
C ALA A 24 5.65 7.97 -16.36
N GLN A 25 6.32 7.40 -17.37
CA GLN A 25 7.61 6.71 -17.18
C GLN A 25 8.73 7.66 -16.73
N ASP A 26 8.71 8.92 -17.17
CA ASP A 26 9.69 9.95 -16.75
C ASP A 26 9.52 10.38 -15.27
N ARG A 27 8.53 9.84 -14.54
CA ARG A 27 8.16 10.24 -13.18
C ARG A 27 8.29 9.11 -12.15
N LEU A 28 8.55 7.90 -12.58
CA LEU A 28 8.79 6.77 -11.70
C LEU A 28 10.25 6.79 -11.24
N THR A 29 10.44 6.93 -9.94
CA THR A 29 11.76 6.80 -9.31
C THR A 29 11.81 5.47 -8.57
N ILE A 30 12.86 4.69 -8.81
CA ILE A 30 13.14 3.47 -8.06
C ILE A 30 14.39 3.73 -7.22
N THR A 31 14.27 3.60 -5.91
CA THR A 31 15.36 3.76 -4.95
C THR A 31 15.77 2.39 -4.42
N ASP A 32 17.02 2.02 -4.60
CA ASP A 32 17.64 0.86 -3.93
C ASP A 32 17.90 1.23 -2.46
N LEU A 33 17.34 0.44 -1.54
CA LEU A 33 17.45 0.69 -0.09
C LEU A 33 18.72 0.12 0.52
N GLY A 34 19.51 -0.66 -0.26
CA GLY A 34 20.73 -1.32 0.20
C GLY A 34 20.49 -2.55 1.07
N THR A 35 21.52 -2.95 1.84
CA THR A 35 21.51 -4.14 2.70
C THR A 35 22.13 -3.86 4.07
N LEU A 36 22.00 -4.78 5.02
CA LEU A 36 22.73 -4.77 6.31
C LEU A 36 24.18 -5.27 6.17
N GLY A 37 24.76 -5.20 4.98
CA GLY A 37 26.13 -5.60 4.67
C GLY A 37 26.27 -6.99 4.06
N GLY A 38 25.17 -7.67 3.82
CA GLY A 38 25.08 -8.90 3.01
C GLY A 38 24.73 -8.60 1.54
N THR A 39 24.18 -9.59 0.83
CA THR A 39 23.92 -9.51 -0.61
C THR A 39 22.43 -9.38 -0.97
N ARG A 40 21.51 -9.56 0.00
CA ARG A 40 20.07 -9.53 -0.25
C ARG A 40 19.33 -8.71 0.78
N SER A 41 18.29 -8.03 0.33
CA SER A 41 17.28 -7.39 1.17
C SER A 41 15.94 -7.38 0.48
N TYR A 42 14.86 -7.41 1.27
CA TYR A 42 13.48 -7.44 0.80
C TYR A 42 12.64 -6.52 1.68
N ALA A 43 11.87 -5.62 1.10
CA ALA A 43 10.97 -4.73 1.82
C ALA A 43 9.53 -5.27 1.72
N TYR A 44 8.82 -5.34 2.85
CA TYR A 44 7.45 -5.84 2.93
C TYR A 44 6.45 -4.76 3.31
N GLY A 45 6.71 -3.97 4.35
CA GLY A 45 5.80 -2.94 4.86
C GLY A 45 6.36 -1.52 4.69
N ILE A 46 5.44 -0.57 4.52
CA ILE A 46 5.73 0.87 4.46
C ILE A 46 4.61 1.67 5.12
N ASN A 47 4.95 2.60 6.00
CA ASN A 47 3.97 3.53 6.57
C ASN A 47 3.94 4.89 5.84
N ASN A 48 2.98 5.75 6.21
CA ASN A 48 2.83 7.08 5.61
C ASN A 48 3.92 8.09 5.99
N LEU A 49 4.86 7.71 6.88
CA LEU A 49 6.06 8.50 7.17
C LEU A 49 7.24 8.13 6.25
N GLY A 50 7.04 7.16 5.33
CA GLY A 50 8.09 6.65 4.45
C GLY A 50 9.09 5.73 5.17
N GLN A 51 8.75 5.23 6.35
CA GLN A 51 9.52 4.19 7.03
C GLN A 51 9.21 2.84 6.40
N VAL A 52 10.25 2.09 6.04
CA VAL A 52 10.15 0.80 5.34
C VAL A 52 10.72 -0.30 6.21
N VAL A 53 10.04 -1.44 6.26
CA VAL A 53 10.49 -2.63 6.99
C VAL A 53 10.57 -3.85 6.09
N GLY A 54 11.36 -4.82 6.52
CA GLY A 54 11.56 -6.07 5.81
C GLY A 54 12.70 -6.86 6.45
N TYR A 55 13.44 -7.62 5.65
CA TYR A 55 14.64 -8.30 6.12
C TYR A 55 15.83 -8.13 5.18
N SER A 56 17.01 -8.31 5.72
CA SER A 56 18.25 -8.26 4.95
C SER A 56 19.27 -9.27 5.49
N ASP A 57 20.08 -9.80 4.58
CA ASP A 57 21.29 -10.52 4.96
C ASP A 57 22.25 -9.54 5.63
N THR A 58 22.82 -9.95 6.78
CA THR A 58 23.88 -9.21 7.47
C THR A 58 25.25 -9.56 6.91
N SER A 59 26.26 -8.79 7.24
CA SER A 59 27.67 -9.08 6.89
C SER A 59 28.19 -10.39 7.47
N THR A 60 27.51 -10.97 8.48
CA THR A 60 27.84 -12.26 9.10
C THR A 60 27.08 -13.44 8.51
N GLY A 61 26.18 -13.18 7.53
CA GLY A 61 25.37 -14.18 6.85
C GLY A 61 24.09 -14.60 7.60
N GLN A 62 23.70 -13.85 8.63
CA GLN A 62 22.41 -14.00 9.31
C GLN A 62 21.34 -13.20 8.57
N VAL A 63 20.07 -13.52 8.81
CA VAL A 63 18.92 -12.80 8.24
C VAL A 63 18.25 -12.00 9.34
N HIS A 64 18.32 -10.67 9.24
CA HIS A 64 17.72 -9.80 10.26
C HIS A 64 16.65 -8.88 9.69
N ALA A 65 15.61 -8.68 10.49
CA ALA A 65 14.63 -7.63 10.29
C ALA A 65 15.29 -6.26 10.28
N PHE A 66 14.86 -5.39 9.38
CA PHE A 66 15.34 -4.00 9.31
C PHE A 66 14.21 -2.98 9.39
N LEU A 67 14.56 -1.78 9.82
CA LEU A 67 13.83 -0.54 9.61
C LEU A 67 14.69 0.40 8.78
N TRP A 68 14.20 0.82 7.64
CA TRP A 68 14.82 1.85 6.81
C TRP A 68 14.05 3.17 6.96
N GLU A 69 14.79 4.24 7.20
CA GLU A 69 14.25 5.59 7.34
C GLU A 69 15.29 6.61 6.86
N ALA A 70 14.87 7.57 6.04
CA ALA A 70 15.69 8.69 5.57
C ALA A 70 17.08 8.28 5.01
N GLY A 71 17.14 7.16 4.26
CA GLY A 71 18.37 6.67 3.64
C GLY A 71 19.22 5.77 4.53
N VAL A 72 18.77 5.43 5.73
CA VAL A 72 19.53 4.58 6.68
C VAL A 72 18.77 3.30 6.99
N MET A 73 19.38 2.16 6.71
CA MET A 73 18.88 0.84 7.10
C MET A 73 19.42 0.46 8.49
N ARG A 74 18.52 0.19 9.42
CA ARG A 74 18.83 -0.18 10.81
C ARG A 74 18.43 -1.62 11.07
N ASP A 75 19.34 -2.41 11.65
CA ASP A 75 19.08 -3.76 12.14
C ASP A 75 18.22 -3.72 13.41
N LEU A 76 17.11 -4.49 13.41
CA LEU A 76 16.19 -4.60 14.55
C LEU A 76 16.56 -5.74 15.53
N GLY A 77 17.55 -6.58 15.17
CA GLY A 77 17.95 -7.75 15.96
C GLY A 77 17.00 -8.93 15.85
N THR A 78 17.08 -9.83 16.84
CA THR A 78 16.30 -11.08 16.90
C THR A 78 15.78 -11.33 18.32
N LEU A 79 14.91 -12.33 18.50
CA LEU A 79 14.48 -12.85 19.80
C LEU A 79 15.52 -13.83 20.43
N GLY A 80 16.77 -13.79 19.96
CA GLY A 80 17.88 -14.59 20.47
C GLY A 80 18.30 -15.73 19.55
N GLY A 81 17.63 -15.96 18.44
CA GLY A 81 18.04 -16.83 17.34
C GLY A 81 18.88 -16.10 16.28
N ASP A 82 18.97 -16.66 15.09
CA ASP A 82 19.78 -16.20 13.94
C ASP A 82 18.93 -15.61 12.78
N VAL A 83 17.61 -15.56 12.95
CA VAL A 83 16.68 -15.09 11.92
C VAL A 83 15.60 -14.20 12.54
N SER A 84 15.37 -13.05 11.91
CA SER A 84 14.16 -12.25 12.08
C SER A 84 13.70 -11.65 10.74
N VAL A 85 12.41 -11.47 10.58
CA VAL A 85 11.76 -10.87 9.41
C VAL A 85 10.72 -9.89 9.92
N ALA A 86 10.76 -8.64 9.47
CA ALA A 86 9.71 -7.68 9.70
C ALA A 86 8.73 -7.72 8.52
N GLU A 87 7.44 -7.80 8.81
CA GLU A 87 6.37 -7.91 7.81
C GLU A 87 5.64 -6.59 7.63
N ASP A 88 5.28 -5.91 8.74
CA ASP A 88 4.49 -4.69 8.66
C ASP A 88 4.89 -3.65 9.72
N ILE A 89 4.49 -2.38 9.46
CA ILE A 89 4.78 -1.20 10.29
C ILE A 89 3.61 -0.23 10.32
N ASN A 90 3.16 0.16 11.52
CA ASN A 90 2.12 1.17 11.68
C ASN A 90 2.66 2.62 11.72
N LYS A 91 1.76 3.63 11.79
CA LYS A 91 2.13 5.07 11.86
C LYS A 91 2.93 5.44 13.11
N ARG A 92 2.89 4.62 14.18
CA ARG A 92 3.66 4.84 15.40
C ARG A 92 5.07 4.30 15.33
N GLY A 93 5.45 3.67 14.19
CA GLY A 93 6.73 3.00 14.01
C GLY A 93 6.84 1.69 14.78
N GLN A 94 5.71 1.10 15.20
CA GLN A 94 5.67 -0.26 15.73
C GLN A 94 5.77 -1.24 14.57
N VAL A 95 6.69 -2.21 14.68
CA VAL A 95 6.98 -3.19 13.64
C VAL A 95 6.60 -4.58 14.14
N VAL A 96 5.95 -5.36 13.30
CA VAL A 96 5.63 -6.77 13.58
C VAL A 96 6.27 -7.70 12.55
N GLY A 97 6.37 -8.94 12.92
CA GLY A 97 6.92 -9.99 12.08
C GLY A 97 7.17 -11.25 12.89
N TYR A 98 8.17 -12.02 12.51
CA TYR A 98 8.56 -13.23 13.22
C TYR A 98 10.07 -13.34 13.38
N SER A 99 10.49 -14.01 14.44
CA SER A 99 11.89 -14.24 14.76
C SER A 99 12.10 -15.61 15.39
N LYS A 100 13.22 -16.24 15.10
CA LYS A 100 13.67 -17.39 15.88
C LYS A 100 14.03 -16.96 17.30
N ILE A 101 13.55 -17.70 18.27
CA ILE A 101 14.00 -17.62 19.66
C ILE A 101 15.26 -18.47 19.88
N ALA A 102 15.90 -18.35 21.03
CA ALA A 102 17.18 -19.03 21.33
C ALA A 102 17.08 -20.59 21.29
N THR A 103 15.90 -21.15 21.44
CA THR A 103 15.65 -22.59 21.39
C THR A 103 15.38 -23.10 19.97
N GLY A 104 15.14 -22.18 19.01
CA GLY A 104 15.03 -22.47 17.56
C GLY A 104 13.61 -22.39 16.99
N GLU A 105 12.56 -22.31 17.85
CA GLU A 105 11.19 -22.10 17.44
C GLU A 105 11.02 -20.68 16.84
N VAL A 106 9.97 -20.47 16.05
CA VAL A 106 9.66 -19.20 15.41
C VAL A 106 8.50 -18.54 16.13
N HIS A 107 8.73 -17.35 16.71
CA HIS A 107 7.69 -16.59 17.38
C HIS A 107 7.38 -15.27 16.70
N ALA A 108 6.12 -14.88 16.72
CA ALA A 108 5.66 -13.53 16.36
C ALA A 108 6.28 -12.52 17.32
N PHE A 109 6.69 -11.37 16.79
CA PHE A 109 7.23 -10.27 17.60
C PHE A 109 6.52 -8.94 17.35
N LEU A 110 6.59 -8.08 18.35
CA LEU A 110 6.35 -6.63 18.25
C LEU A 110 7.65 -5.91 18.61
N TRP A 111 8.18 -5.11 17.69
CA TRP A 111 9.31 -4.21 17.96
C TRP A 111 8.80 -2.79 18.14
N GLN A 112 9.24 -2.15 19.20
CA GLN A 112 8.94 -0.76 19.52
C GLN A 112 10.07 -0.14 20.32
N ASP A 113 10.45 1.12 20.05
CA ASP A 113 11.41 1.91 20.82
C ASP A 113 12.77 1.20 21.04
N GLY A 114 13.20 0.39 20.10
CA GLY A 114 14.47 -0.33 20.15
C GLY A 114 14.42 -1.68 20.86
N ALA A 115 13.25 -2.16 21.26
CA ALA A 115 13.06 -3.45 21.92
C ALA A 115 12.14 -4.37 21.10
N MET A 116 12.55 -5.64 20.91
CA MET A 116 11.76 -6.69 20.31
C MET A 116 11.12 -7.52 21.42
N THR A 117 9.79 -7.63 21.39
CA THR A 117 8.97 -8.37 22.37
C THR A 117 8.35 -9.59 21.71
N ASP A 118 8.52 -10.75 22.32
CA ASP A 118 7.87 -12.01 21.93
C ASP A 118 6.36 -11.96 22.25
N LEU A 119 5.51 -12.21 21.25
CA LEU A 119 4.05 -12.22 21.41
C LEU A 119 3.51 -13.57 21.90
N GLY A 120 4.36 -14.62 21.95
CA GLY A 120 3.99 -15.97 22.35
C GLY A 120 3.24 -16.73 21.27
N THR A 121 2.50 -17.78 21.72
CA THR A 121 1.75 -18.70 20.83
C THR A 121 0.36 -19.02 21.41
N LEU A 122 -0.49 -19.67 20.63
CA LEU A 122 -1.75 -20.28 21.08
C LEU A 122 -1.55 -21.63 21.80
N GLY A 123 -0.35 -21.87 22.35
CA GLY A 123 0.00 -23.04 23.14
C GLY A 123 0.77 -24.11 22.39
N GLY A 124 1.08 -23.90 21.11
CA GLY A 124 2.02 -24.68 20.30
C GLY A 124 3.42 -24.11 20.30
N SER A 125 4.26 -24.47 19.29
CA SER A 125 5.67 -24.07 19.19
C SER A 125 5.90 -22.82 18.35
N ASP A 126 5.01 -22.48 17.44
CA ASP A 126 5.30 -21.45 16.41
C ASP A 126 4.19 -20.41 16.30
N SER A 127 4.58 -19.17 16.01
CA SER A 127 3.70 -18.07 15.63
C SER A 127 4.40 -17.11 14.67
N ALA A 128 3.65 -16.40 13.85
CA ALA A 128 4.14 -15.32 13.00
C ALA A 128 3.09 -14.22 12.89
N ALA A 129 3.52 -12.97 12.96
CA ALA A 129 2.68 -11.78 12.75
C ALA A 129 2.92 -11.22 11.36
N TYR A 130 1.86 -10.75 10.70
CA TYR A 130 1.92 -10.24 9.33
C TYR A 130 1.39 -8.81 9.19
N GLY A 131 0.34 -8.43 9.93
CA GLY A 131 -0.26 -7.10 9.86
C GLY A 131 -0.39 -6.45 11.24
N ILE A 132 -0.30 -5.12 11.27
CA ILE A 132 -0.49 -4.30 12.48
C ILE A 132 -1.24 -3.01 12.14
N ASN A 133 -2.32 -2.70 12.88
CA ASN A 133 -2.99 -1.42 12.75
C ASN A 133 -2.43 -0.34 13.72
N ASP A 134 -2.92 0.90 13.59
CA ASP A 134 -2.49 2.01 14.44
C ASP A 134 -2.97 1.91 15.90
N LYS A 135 -3.89 1.00 16.21
CA LYS A 135 -4.28 0.70 17.60
C LYS A 135 -3.32 -0.26 18.29
N GLY A 136 -2.39 -0.88 17.53
CA GLY A 136 -1.46 -1.90 17.98
C GLY A 136 -2.09 -3.29 18.04
N GLN A 137 -3.20 -3.51 17.33
CA GLN A 137 -3.73 -4.84 17.08
C GLN A 137 -2.89 -5.52 16.01
N VAL A 138 -2.56 -6.80 16.25
CA VAL A 138 -1.66 -7.58 15.38
C VAL A 138 -2.39 -8.81 14.86
N ALA A 139 -2.39 -9.03 13.55
CA ALA A 139 -2.89 -10.25 12.93
C ALA A 139 -1.74 -11.17 12.52
N GLY A 140 -2.02 -12.47 12.50
CA GLY A 140 -1.06 -13.47 12.10
C GLY A 140 -1.63 -14.89 12.24
N TYR A 141 -0.73 -15.87 12.34
CA TYR A 141 -1.10 -17.24 12.68
C TYR A 141 -0.24 -17.80 13.79
N SER A 142 -0.78 -18.75 14.54
CA SER A 142 -0.05 -19.46 15.59
C SER A 142 -0.48 -20.91 15.66
N GLN A 143 0.47 -21.77 16.03
CA GLN A 143 0.19 -23.14 16.35
C GLN A 143 -0.54 -23.23 17.71
N THR A 144 -1.63 -23.98 17.72
CA THR A 144 -2.40 -24.28 18.94
C THR A 144 -1.75 -25.43 19.71
N ALA A 145 -2.18 -25.65 20.96
CA ALA A 145 -1.75 -26.80 21.74
C ALA A 145 -2.08 -28.17 21.11
N SER A 146 -3.04 -28.23 20.18
CA SER A 146 -3.37 -29.41 19.38
C SER A 146 -2.46 -29.62 18.17
N GLY A 147 -1.57 -28.68 17.88
CA GLY A 147 -0.66 -28.72 16.73
C GLY A 147 -1.23 -28.14 15.44
N MET A 148 -2.47 -27.64 15.42
CA MET A 148 -3.07 -26.97 14.25
C MET A 148 -2.67 -25.50 14.20
N TYR A 149 -2.62 -24.92 13.00
CA TYR A 149 -2.38 -23.49 12.82
C TYR A 149 -3.70 -22.73 12.71
N HIS A 150 -3.88 -21.73 13.58
CA HIS A 150 -5.04 -20.84 13.57
C HIS A 150 -4.61 -19.39 13.38
N ALA A 151 -5.41 -18.65 12.64
CA ALA A 151 -5.33 -17.19 12.59
C ALA A 151 -5.57 -16.63 14.00
N PHE A 152 -4.82 -15.58 14.37
CA PHE A 152 -5.00 -14.88 15.62
C PHE A 152 -5.15 -13.38 15.43
N LEU A 153 -5.78 -12.75 16.43
CA LEU A 153 -5.71 -11.32 16.69
C LEU A 153 -5.08 -11.13 18.07
N TRP A 154 -3.94 -10.44 18.12
CA TRP A 154 -3.27 -10.09 19.37
C TRP A 154 -3.52 -8.63 19.70
N GLN A 155 -3.82 -8.34 20.96
CA GLN A 155 -3.95 -6.99 21.49
C GLN A 155 -3.61 -6.98 23.00
N ASP A 156 -2.81 -5.99 23.43
CA ASP A 156 -2.50 -5.72 24.84
C ASP A 156 -2.04 -6.96 25.64
N GLY A 157 -1.23 -7.82 25.04
CA GLY A 157 -0.70 -9.04 25.67
C GLY A 157 -1.59 -10.27 25.55
N VAL A 158 -2.73 -10.18 24.89
CA VAL A 158 -3.66 -11.29 24.71
C VAL A 158 -3.73 -11.72 23.25
N MET A 159 -3.37 -13.00 22.96
CA MET A 159 -3.55 -13.62 21.65
C MET A 159 -4.89 -14.35 21.60
N THR A 160 -5.79 -13.91 20.75
CA THR A 160 -7.13 -14.47 20.55
C THR A 160 -7.14 -15.37 19.32
N ASP A 161 -7.55 -16.63 19.49
CA ASP A 161 -7.77 -17.58 18.40
C ASP A 161 -9.02 -17.20 17.60
N LEU A 162 -8.91 -17.01 16.29
CA LEU A 162 -10.01 -16.61 15.40
C LEU A 162 -10.79 -17.80 14.85
N GLY A 163 -10.31 -19.04 15.10
CA GLY A 163 -10.93 -20.25 14.56
C GLY A 163 -10.64 -20.49 13.08
N MET A 164 -11.53 -21.21 12.40
CA MET A 164 -11.39 -21.59 10.98
C MET A 164 -12.75 -21.78 10.30
N LEU A 165 -12.79 -21.82 8.96
CA LEU A 165 -14.01 -22.03 8.15
C LEU A 165 -14.49 -23.50 8.12
N GLY A 166 -13.91 -24.40 8.92
CA GLY A 166 -14.34 -25.80 9.01
C GLY A 166 -13.29 -26.82 8.56
N GLY A 167 -12.18 -26.39 7.98
CA GLY A 167 -11.05 -27.24 7.58
C GLY A 167 -10.05 -27.50 8.71
N THR A 168 -8.75 -27.46 8.40
CA THR A 168 -7.67 -27.91 9.31
C THR A 168 -6.73 -26.79 9.75
N ALA A 169 -6.81 -25.61 9.15
CA ALA A 169 -5.96 -24.46 9.49
C ALA A 169 -6.57 -23.14 9.00
N SER A 170 -6.16 -22.04 9.62
CA SER A 170 -6.40 -20.68 9.16
C SER A 170 -5.16 -19.80 9.38
N TYR A 171 -4.99 -18.78 8.55
CA TYR A 171 -3.85 -17.86 8.55
C TYR A 171 -4.36 -16.45 8.35
N GLY A 172 -4.12 -15.55 9.34
CA GLY A 172 -4.39 -14.13 9.22
C GLY A 172 -3.19 -13.42 8.61
N TYR A 173 -3.45 -12.46 7.74
CA TYR A 173 -2.38 -11.67 7.09
C TYR A 173 -2.42 -10.21 7.47
N ASP A 174 -3.60 -9.59 7.49
CA ASP A 174 -3.67 -8.18 7.83
C ASP A 174 -4.88 -7.82 8.67
N VAL A 175 -4.82 -6.64 9.34
CA VAL A 175 -5.84 -6.10 10.24
C VAL A 175 -6.03 -4.60 10.05
N ASN A 176 -7.23 -4.18 9.68
CA ASN A 176 -7.54 -2.76 9.55
C ASN A 176 -7.90 -2.08 10.90
N GLU A 177 -8.13 -0.75 10.88
CA GLU A 177 -8.48 0.04 12.06
C GLU A 177 -9.85 -0.34 12.69
N LYS A 178 -10.71 -1.07 11.98
CA LYS A 178 -11.96 -1.59 12.55
C LYS A 178 -11.73 -2.87 13.35
N GLY A 179 -10.52 -3.47 13.29
CA GLY A 179 -10.19 -4.78 13.86
C GLY A 179 -10.70 -5.94 13.01
N GLN A 180 -11.00 -5.70 11.74
CA GLN A 180 -11.31 -6.74 10.77
C GLN A 180 -10.00 -7.39 10.33
N VAL A 181 -9.94 -8.73 10.30
CA VAL A 181 -8.76 -9.51 9.89
C VAL A 181 -9.06 -10.20 8.57
N ALA A 182 -8.17 -10.01 7.60
CA ALA A 182 -8.16 -10.74 6.33
C ALA A 182 -7.13 -11.87 6.34
N GLY A 183 -7.40 -12.93 5.58
CA GLY A 183 -6.52 -14.09 5.50
C GLY A 183 -7.13 -15.20 4.67
N TYR A 184 -6.66 -16.43 4.87
CA TYR A 184 -7.31 -17.61 4.29
C TYR A 184 -7.50 -18.72 5.30
N SER A 185 -8.50 -19.56 5.08
CA SER A 185 -8.79 -20.72 5.90
C SER A 185 -9.16 -21.92 5.02
N TYR A 186 -8.65 -23.09 5.42
CA TYR A 186 -9.10 -24.34 4.82
C TYR A 186 -10.58 -24.54 5.13
N ILE A 187 -11.37 -24.91 4.10
CA ILE A 187 -12.77 -25.30 4.21
C ILE A 187 -12.89 -26.83 4.31
N ASP A 188 -11.91 -27.54 3.75
CA ASP A 188 -11.71 -28.98 3.90
C ASP A 188 -10.22 -29.33 3.88
N SER A 189 -9.84 -30.55 3.48
CA SER A 189 -8.44 -31.01 3.45
C SER A 189 -7.63 -30.52 2.24
N ARG A 190 -8.25 -29.85 1.25
CA ARG A 190 -7.62 -29.48 -0.02
C ARG A 190 -7.98 -28.07 -0.50
N GLU A 191 -9.15 -27.59 -0.15
CA GLU A 191 -9.67 -26.30 -0.58
C GLU A 191 -9.51 -25.28 0.53
N TYR A 192 -9.09 -24.08 0.19
CA TYR A 192 -8.97 -22.96 1.12
C TYR A 192 -9.48 -21.69 0.46
N HIS A 193 -10.21 -20.89 1.25
CA HIS A 193 -10.80 -19.66 0.79
C HIS A 193 -10.29 -18.47 1.60
N ALA A 194 -10.21 -17.31 0.95
CA ALA A 194 -10.05 -16.03 1.58
C ALA A 194 -11.18 -15.81 2.60
N PHE A 195 -10.86 -15.25 3.73
CA PHE A 195 -11.83 -14.89 4.76
C PHE A 195 -11.71 -13.44 5.19
N LEU A 196 -12.80 -12.91 5.69
CA LEU A 196 -12.87 -11.71 6.53
C LEU A 196 -13.40 -12.11 7.90
N TRP A 197 -12.61 -11.86 8.95
CA TRP A 197 -13.07 -12.03 10.34
C TRP A 197 -13.45 -10.67 10.93
N GLU A 198 -14.62 -10.62 11.55
CA GLU A 198 -15.12 -9.44 12.23
C GLU A 198 -16.02 -9.84 13.40
N ASN A 199 -15.83 -9.21 14.58
CA ASN A 199 -16.70 -9.38 15.75
C ASN A 199 -16.95 -10.84 16.17
N GLY A 200 -15.94 -11.70 16.05
CA GLY A 200 -16.02 -13.13 16.43
C GLY A 200 -16.57 -14.04 15.34
N VAL A 201 -16.81 -13.54 14.14
CA VAL A 201 -17.33 -14.33 13.01
C VAL A 201 -16.31 -14.32 11.85
N MET A 202 -15.90 -15.50 11.43
CA MET A 202 -15.10 -15.69 10.20
C MET A 202 -16.05 -15.94 9.03
N ARG A 203 -15.97 -15.09 8.01
CA ARG A 203 -16.79 -15.13 6.83
C ARG A 203 -15.95 -15.55 5.63
N ASP A 204 -16.43 -16.53 4.86
CA ASP A 204 -15.88 -16.93 3.57
C ASP A 204 -16.15 -15.83 2.51
N LEU A 205 -15.10 -15.39 1.82
CA LEU A 205 -15.19 -14.37 0.75
C LEU A 205 -15.40 -14.99 -0.63
N GLY A 206 -15.36 -16.32 -0.74
CA GLY A 206 -15.47 -17.02 -2.02
C GLY A 206 -14.16 -17.03 -2.82
N THR A 207 -14.29 -17.32 -4.12
CA THR A 207 -13.16 -17.42 -5.07
C THR A 207 -13.49 -16.66 -6.35
N LEU A 208 -12.51 -16.41 -7.23
CA LEU A 208 -12.78 -15.89 -8.59
C LEU A 208 -13.73 -16.85 -9.33
N ASP A 209 -13.22 -17.92 -9.91
CA ASP A 209 -14.00 -19.04 -10.46
C ASP A 209 -13.27 -20.38 -10.16
N GLY A 210 -12.20 -20.31 -9.38
CA GLY A 210 -11.35 -21.44 -9.01
C GLY A 210 -11.80 -22.15 -7.75
N VAL A 211 -10.91 -22.98 -7.22
CA VAL A 211 -11.14 -23.81 -6.03
C VAL A 211 -10.43 -23.26 -4.79
N LEU A 212 -9.75 -22.15 -4.91
CA LEU A 212 -9.01 -21.51 -3.81
C LEU A 212 -8.96 -20.00 -3.95
N SER A 213 -8.80 -19.30 -2.84
CA SER A 213 -8.48 -17.88 -2.78
C SER A 213 -7.67 -17.56 -1.52
N VAL A 214 -6.84 -16.53 -1.60
CA VAL A 214 -6.02 -16.03 -0.49
C VAL A 214 -6.19 -14.51 -0.41
N ALA A 215 -6.60 -14.01 0.75
CA ALA A 215 -6.56 -12.59 1.07
C ALA A 215 -5.23 -12.27 1.73
N LEU A 216 -4.54 -11.21 1.30
CA LEU A 216 -3.24 -10.82 1.82
C LEU A 216 -3.25 -9.47 2.52
N ASP A 217 -4.14 -8.55 2.12
CA ASP A 217 -4.20 -7.22 2.71
C ASP A 217 -5.64 -6.68 2.75
N ILE A 218 -5.94 -5.78 3.69
CA ILE A 218 -7.26 -5.18 3.89
C ILE A 218 -7.14 -3.69 4.22
N ASN A 219 -7.84 -2.85 3.48
CA ASN A 219 -7.86 -1.42 3.78
C ASN A 219 -8.97 -1.00 4.77
N GLU A 220 -9.00 0.30 5.11
CA GLU A 220 -9.96 0.89 6.04
C GLU A 220 -11.43 0.90 5.54
N ARG A 221 -11.65 0.71 4.24
CA ARG A 221 -12.99 0.55 3.68
C ARG A 221 -13.51 -0.87 3.90
N GLY A 222 -12.62 -1.85 4.11
CA GLY A 222 -12.89 -3.27 4.16
C GLY A 222 -12.72 -3.95 2.80
N GLN A 223 -12.09 -3.27 1.84
CA GLN A 223 -11.68 -3.86 0.58
C GLN A 223 -10.49 -4.78 0.83
N VAL A 224 -10.48 -5.95 0.21
CA VAL A 224 -9.46 -6.98 0.40
C VAL A 224 -8.75 -7.26 -0.92
N ALA A 225 -7.42 -7.21 -0.88
CA ALA A 225 -6.56 -7.60 -1.99
C ALA A 225 -6.01 -9.02 -1.79
N GLY A 226 -5.84 -9.76 -2.88
CA GLY A 226 -5.35 -11.11 -2.81
C GLY A 226 -5.21 -11.78 -4.18
N TYR A 227 -5.24 -13.10 -4.19
CA TYR A 227 -5.11 -13.86 -5.42
C TYR A 227 -5.88 -15.19 -5.38
N GLY A 228 -6.20 -15.70 -6.56
CA GLY A 228 -6.81 -17.00 -6.77
C GLY A 228 -6.82 -17.37 -8.25
N PRO A 229 -7.05 -18.65 -8.60
CA PRO A 229 -7.14 -19.05 -10.00
C PRO A 229 -8.42 -18.48 -10.63
N PRO A 230 -8.32 -17.88 -11.83
CA PRO A 230 -9.47 -17.30 -12.53
C PRO A 230 -10.41 -18.36 -13.13
N TYR A 231 -9.97 -19.62 -13.22
CA TYR A 231 -10.75 -20.74 -13.74
C TYR A 231 -10.47 -22.00 -12.93
N PRO A 232 -11.43 -22.95 -12.81
CA PRO A 232 -11.27 -24.17 -12.01
C PRO A 232 -10.11 -25.08 -12.43
N THR A 233 -9.66 -24.99 -13.67
CA THR A 233 -8.58 -25.79 -14.26
C THR A 233 -7.31 -25.01 -14.55
N SER A 234 -7.30 -23.71 -14.25
CA SER A 234 -6.10 -22.88 -14.40
C SER A 234 -5.05 -23.27 -13.35
N GLY A 235 -3.81 -23.40 -13.78
CA GLY A 235 -2.65 -23.43 -12.88
C GLY A 235 -2.15 -22.03 -12.52
N ASP A 236 -2.66 -21.01 -13.19
CA ASP A 236 -2.26 -19.63 -13.04
C ASP A 236 -3.10 -18.93 -11.97
N MET A 237 -2.50 -17.97 -11.29
CA MET A 237 -3.15 -17.14 -10.27
C MET A 237 -3.38 -15.76 -10.83
N HIS A 238 -4.54 -15.16 -10.55
CA HIS A 238 -4.82 -13.76 -10.82
C HIS A 238 -4.99 -12.99 -9.52
N ALA A 239 -4.47 -11.78 -9.51
CA ALA A 239 -4.75 -10.78 -8.49
C ALA A 239 -6.23 -10.43 -8.49
N PHE A 240 -6.82 -10.29 -7.32
CA PHE A 240 -8.20 -9.85 -7.17
C PHE A 240 -8.35 -8.70 -6.16
N LEU A 241 -9.44 -7.97 -6.32
CA LEU A 241 -9.99 -7.05 -5.33
C LEU A 241 -11.38 -7.54 -4.92
N TRP A 242 -11.60 -7.77 -3.62
CA TRP A 242 -12.91 -8.04 -3.05
C TRP A 242 -13.48 -6.79 -2.41
N GLU A 243 -14.72 -6.45 -2.74
CA GLU A 243 -15.48 -5.33 -2.19
C GLU A 243 -16.98 -5.64 -2.21
N GLU A 244 -17.71 -5.37 -1.10
CA GLU A 244 -19.17 -5.48 -1.01
C GLU A 244 -19.76 -6.80 -1.55
N ASP A 245 -19.10 -7.94 -1.27
CA ASP A 245 -19.49 -9.30 -1.71
C ASP A 245 -19.19 -9.63 -3.17
N ASP A 246 -18.45 -8.80 -3.87
CA ASP A 246 -18.00 -9.05 -5.24
C ASP A 246 -16.48 -9.24 -5.31
N ILE A 247 -16.02 -10.12 -6.20
CA ILE A 247 -14.60 -10.37 -6.47
C ILE A 247 -14.31 -9.93 -7.91
N THR A 248 -13.46 -8.93 -8.04
CA THR A 248 -12.99 -8.41 -9.34
C THR A 248 -11.62 -8.99 -9.67
N ASP A 249 -11.48 -9.65 -10.82
CA ASP A 249 -10.18 -10.03 -11.40
C ASP A 249 -9.45 -8.77 -11.90
N LEU A 250 -8.25 -8.52 -11.40
CA LEU A 250 -7.45 -7.34 -11.78
C LEU A 250 -6.65 -7.56 -13.07
N GLY A 251 -6.68 -8.78 -13.64
CA GLY A 251 -5.96 -9.13 -14.86
C GLY A 251 -4.46 -9.27 -14.66
N THR A 252 -3.71 -9.09 -15.77
CA THR A 252 -2.26 -9.25 -15.81
C THR A 252 -1.61 -8.16 -16.69
N LEU A 253 -0.28 -8.05 -16.66
CA LEU A 253 0.51 -7.23 -17.59
C LEU A 253 0.67 -7.89 -18.98
N GLY A 254 -0.24 -8.80 -19.34
CA GLY A 254 -0.30 -9.49 -20.62
C GLY A 254 0.30 -10.90 -20.63
N GLY A 255 0.81 -11.39 -19.49
CA GLY A 255 1.21 -12.79 -19.29
C GLY A 255 0.11 -13.62 -18.61
N ASP A 256 0.50 -14.77 -18.03
CA ASP A 256 -0.44 -15.78 -17.55
C ASP A 256 -0.89 -15.56 -16.09
N GLY A 257 -0.14 -14.80 -15.29
CA GLY A 257 -0.46 -14.69 -13.85
C GLY A 257 -0.15 -13.35 -13.22
N SER A 258 -0.85 -13.07 -12.11
CA SER A 258 -0.63 -11.93 -11.21
C SER A 258 -0.98 -12.30 -9.77
N VAL A 259 -0.41 -11.58 -8.81
CA VAL A 259 -0.68 -11.70 -7.38
C VAL A 259 -0.72 -10.31 -6.77
N ALA A 260 -1.79 -9.96 -6.05
CA ALA A 260 -1.87 -8.73 -5.26
C ALA A 260 -1.39 -9.00 -3.83
N PHE A 261 -0.56 -8.10 -3.29
CA PHE A 261 -0.03 -8.19 -1.93
C PHE A 261 -0.48 -7.04 -1.03
N GLY A 262 -0.60 -5.82 -1.56
CA GLY A 262 -0.90 -4.64 -0.78
C GLY A 262 -2.05 -3.81 -1.36
N ILE A 263 -2.83 -3.16 -0.49
CA ILE A 263 -3.89 -2.23 -0.85
C ILE A 263 -3.90 -1.02 0.09
N ASN A 264 -3.92 0.19 -0.45
CA ASN A 264 -4.02 1.39 0.37
C ASN A 264 -5.49 1.86 0.57
N LYS A 265 -5.68 2.93 1.37
CA LYS A 265 -7.03 3.48 1.64
C LYS A 265 -7.75 4.02 0.39
N HIS A 266 -7.03 4.30 -0.70
CA HIS A 266 -7.61 4.78 -1.96
C HIS A 266 -8.12 3.65 -2.84
N GLY A 267 -7.80 2.38 -2.51
CA GLY A 267 -8.10 1.20 -3.30
C GLY A 267 -7.07 0.92 -4.38
N GLN A 268 -5.90 1.58 -4.33
CA GLN A 268 -4.77 1.25 -5.18
C GLN A 268 -4.15 -0.07 -4.69
N VAL A 269 -3.94 -1.01 -5.61
CA VAL A 269 -3.43 -2.36 -5.32
C VAL A 269 -2.04 -2.53 -5.93
N THR A 270 -1.14 -3.16 -5.19
CA THR A 270 0.21 -3.48 -5.66
C THR A 270 0.51 -4.98 -5.56
N GLY A 271 1.46 -5.43 -6.36
CA GLY A 271 1.86 -6.84 -6.39
C GLY A 271 2.85 -7.12 -7.50
N TYR A 272 2.80 -8.32 -8.04
CA TYR A 272 3.55 -8.65 -9.25
C TYR A 272 2.67 -9.30 -10.32
N SER A 273 3.06 -9.15 -11.58
CA SER A 273 2.39 -9.78 -12.71
C SER A 273 3.39 -10.20 -13.78
N GLN A 274 3.06 -11.27 -14.48
CA GLN A 274 3.80 -11.62 -15.70
C GLN A 274 3.45 -10.65 -16.82
N THR A 275 4.48 -10.23 -17.53
CA THR A 275 4.36 -9.44 -18.77
C THR A 275 4.09 -10.36 -19.97
N ALA A 276 3.68 -9.79 -21.11
CA ALA A 276 3.53 -10.52 -22.36
C ALA A 276 4.83 -11.20 -22.87
N LEU A 277 5.99 -10.82 -22.33
CA LEU A 277 7.29 -11.42 -22.63
C LEU A 277 7.65 -12.54 -21.63
N GLY A 278 6.81 -12.80 -20.64
CA GLY A 278 7.03 -13.82 -19.59
C GLY A 278 7.97 -13.35 -18.47
N GLU A 279 8.30 -12.06 -18.42
CA GLU A 279 9.03 -11.44 -17.31
C GLU A 279 8.07 -11.15 -16.14
N VAL A 280 8.58 -11.09 -14.91
CA VAL A 280 7.79 -10.81 -13.71
C VAL A 280 8.09 -9.40 -13.23
N HIS A 281 7.10 -8.53 -13.29
CA HIS A 281 7.25 -7.14 -12.89
C HIS A 281 6.29 -6.76 -11.75
N ALA A 282 6.74 -5.88 -10.87
CA ALA A 282 5.90 -5.18 -9.92
C ALA A 282 4.86 -4.34 -10.66
N PHE A 283 3.64 -4.28 -10.15
CA PHE A 283 2.57 -3.45 -10.70
C PHE A 283 1.94 -2.53 -9.66
N LEU A 284 1.33 -1.47 -10.15
CA LEU A 284 0.33 -0.66 -9.47
C LEU A 284 -0.98 -0.76 -10.26
N TRP A 285 -2.06 -1.15 -9.59
CA TRP A 285 -3.41 -1.14 -10.16
C TRP A 285 -4.23 -0.02 -9.53
N GLU A 286 -4.85 0.80 -10.37
CA GLU A 286 -5.77 1.87 -9.99
C GLU A 286 -6.71 2.17 -11.17
N GLU A 287 -7.94 2.61 -10.90
CA GLU A 287 -8.92 3.01 -11.92
C GLU A 287 -9.08 1.97 -13.04
N ASP A 288 -9.21 0.69 -12.68
CA ASP A 288 -9.34 -0.46 -13.59
C ASP A 288 -8.14 -0.68 -14.55
N ALA A 289 -6.98 -0.12 -14.25
CA ALA A 289 -5.77 -0.26 -15.05
C ALA A 289 -4.58 -0.78 -14.24
N MET A 290 -3.90 -1.81 -14.76
CA MET A 290 -2.65 -2.33 -14.22
C MET A 290 -1.45 -1.67 -14.92
N THR A 291 -0.61 -1.02 -14.14
CA THR A 291 0.58 -0.29 -14.58
C THR A 291 1.85 -1.05 -14.19
N ASP A 292 2.74 -1.28 -15.14
CA ASP A 292 4.07 -1.89 -14.92
C ASP A 292 5.01 -0.87 -14.24
N LEU A 293 5.55 -1.24 -13.07
CA LEU A 293 6.51 -0.42 -12.32
C LEU A 293 7.98 -0.67 -12.74
N GLY A 294 8.20 -1.57 -13.69
CA GLY A 294 9.52 -1.83 -14.27
C GLY A 294 10.55 -2.41 -13.30
N THR A 295 11.81 -2.40 -13.76
CA THR A 295 12.99 -2.89 -13.03
C THR A 295 14.13 -1.87 -13.15
N LEU A 296 15.16 -1.94 -12.30
CA LEU A 296 16.41 -1.16 -12.46
C LEU A 296 17.40 -1.84 -13.42
N GLY A 297 16.90 -2.41 -14.53
CA GLY A 297 17.71 -3.14 -15.51
C GLY A 297 17.98 -4.60 -15.14
N GLY A 298 17.37 -5.12 -14.10
CA GLY A 298 17.27 -6.53 -13.77
C GLY A 298 16.17 -7.23 -14.56
N ARG A 299 15.93 -8.51 -14.26
CA ARG A 299 14.94 -9.34 -14.97
C ARG A 299 13.57 -9.35 -14.32
N TYR A 300 13.49 -9.02 -13.05
CA TYR A 300 12.23 -9.05 -12.30
C TYR A 300 12.19 -8.02 -11.17
N SER A 301 10.99 -7.67 -10.81
CA SER A 301 10.65 -6.86 -9.63
C SER A 301 9.36 -7.38 -9.03
N LEU A 302 9.24 -7.29 -7.71
CA LEU A 302 8.03 -7.66 -6.97
C LEU A 302 7.72 -6.55 -5.96
N ALA A 303 6.46 -6.14 -5.89
CA ALA A 303 5.97 -5.20 -4.91
C ALA A 303 5.16 -5.95 -3.84
N PHE A 304 5.29 -5.53 -2.57
CA PHE A 304 4.59 -6.14 -1.45
C PHE A 304 3.71 -5.14 -0.70
N GLY A 305 4.21 -3.96 -0.39
CA GLY A 305 3.48 -2.96 0.39
C GLY A 305 3.27 -1.66 -0.37
N ILE A 306 2.21 -0.95 -0.03
CA ILE A 306 1.85 0.37 -0.56
C ILE A 306 1.30 1.26 0.55
N ASN A 307 1.76 2.51 0.64
CA ASN A 307 1.20 3.47 1.58
C ASN A 307 0.14 4.37 0.92
N ASP A 308 -0.51 5.23 1.72
CA ASP A 308 -1.54 6.16 1.24
C ASP A 308 -1.01 7.31 0.38
N LEU A 309 0.30 7.44 0.25
CA LEU A 309 0.94 8.39 -0.65
C LEU A 309 1.26 7.77 -2.03
N GLY A 310 0.86 6.51 -2.26
CA GLY A 310 1.15 5.77 -3.48
C GLY A 310 2.61 5.33 -3.61
N GLN A 311 3.39 5.35 -2.51
CA GLN A 311 4.73 4.80 -2.48
C GLN A 311 4.64 3.28 -2.32
N VAL A 312 5.34 2.55 -3.17
CA VAL A 312 5.31 1.08 -3.23
C VAL A 312 6.66 0.54 -2.78
N VAL A 313 6.68 -0.54 -2.01
CA VAL A 313 7.91 -1.22 -1.58
C VAL A 313 7.91 -2.68 -1.96
N GLY A 314 9.11 -3.23 -2.14
CA GLY A 314 9.30 -4.62 -2.51
C GLY A 314 10.78 -4.91 -2.75
N TYR A 315 11.10 -5.64 -3.79
CA TYR A 315 12.48 -5.85 -4.19
C TYR A 315 12.64 -5.94 -5.71
N ILE A 316 13.85 -5.70 -6.16
CA ILE A 316 14.27 -5.82 -7.54
C ILE A 316 15.50 -6.71 -7.64
N GLN A 317 15.67 -7.38 -8.79
CA GLN A 317 16.97 -7.89 -9.16
C GLN A 317 17.81 -6.75 -9.74
N THR A 318 18.99 -6.55 -9.17
CA THR A 318 19.96 -5.55 -9.65
C THR A 318 20.71 -6.05 -10.89
N GLY A 319 21.43 -5.16 -11.59
CA GLY A 319 22.28 -5.54 -12.71
C GLY A 319 23.44 -6.48 -12.33
N SER A 320 23.81 -6.58 -11.04
CA SER A 320 24.76 -7.55 -10.47
C SER A 320 24.18 -8.92 -10.14
N ASN A 321 22.86 -9.12 -10.40
CA ASN A 321 22.06 -10.28 -10.00
C ASN A 321 21.86 -10.43 -8.48
N GLU A 322 22.02 -9.38 -7.71
CA GLU A 322 21.66 -9.31 -6.29
C GLU A 322 20.20 -8.87 -6.16
N GLU A 323 19.55 -9.19 -5.06
CA GLU A 323 18.15 -8.84 -4.78
C GLU A 323 18.13 -7.79 -3.69
N HIS A 324 17.71 -6.58 -4.03
CA HIS A 324 17.68 -5.47 -3.09
C HIS A 324 16.26 -4.95 -2.85
N ALA A 325 15.99 -4.69 -1.58
CA ALA A 325 14.81 -3.93 -1.15
C ALA A 325 14.74 -2.60 -1.91
N SER A 326 13.57 -2.26 -2.41
CA SER A 326 13.37 -1.10 -3.27
C SER A 326 12.12 -0.33 -2.92
N LEU A 327 12.18 0.97 -3.16
CA LEU A 327 11.07 1.90 -3.00
C LEU A 327 10.77 2.54 -4.36
N TRP A 328 9.58 2.30 -4.88
CA TRP A 328 9.02 3.00 -6.04
C TRP A 328 8.25 4.23 -5.56
N THR A 329 8.60 5.36 -6.08
CA THR A 329 7.86 6.61 -5.88
C THR A 329 7.40 7.11 -7.24
N VAL A 330 6.10 7.10 -7.44
CA VAL A 330 5.51 7.77 -8.60
C VAL A 330 5.43 9.24 -8.21
N SER A 331 6.31 10.08 -8.76
CA SER A 331 6.10 11.51 -8.67
C SER A 331 4.85 11.83 -9.48
N LEU A 332 3.72 12.02 -8.78
CA LEU A 332 2.55 12.62 -9.39
C LEU A 332 3.01 13.88 -10.15
N PRO A 333 2.42 14.20 -11.35
CA PRO A 333 2.59 15.53 -11.89
C PRO A 333 2.37 16.50 -10.73
N PRO A 334 3.16 17.57 -10.62
CA PRO A 334 2.78 18.60 -9.67
C PRO A 334 1.30 18.84 -9.91
N ALA A 335 0.50 18.66 -8.85
CA ALA A 335 -0.94 18.80 -8.95
C ALA A 335 -1.23 20.04 -9.77
N SER A 336 -2.14 19.97 -10.72
CA SER A 336 -2.46 21.12 -11.53
C SER A 336 -2.75 22.32 -10.62
N PRO A 337 -2.55 23.55 -11.07
CA PRO A 337 -2.93 24.71 -10.28
C PRO A 337 -4.36 24.63 -9.74
N GLU A 338 -5.27 24.01 -10.50
CA GLU A 338 -6.66 23.78 -10.13
C GLU A 338 -6.80 22.76 -8.98
N GLU A 339 -6.09 21.65 -9.04
CA GLU A 339 -6.06 20.62 -7.98
C GLU A 339 -5.44 21.16 -6.69
N GLN A 340 -4.35 21.92 -6.79
CA GLN A 340 -3.71 22.56 -5.64
C GLN A 340 -4.65 23.57 -4.97
N ILE A 341 -5.36 24.38 -5.75
CA ILE A 341 -6.38 25.31 -5.20
C ILE A 341 -7.52 24.54 -4.53
N GLY A 342 -7.95 23.40 -5.10
CA GLY A 342 -8.92 22.51 -4.49
C GLY A 342 -8.48 22.02 -3.11
N ALA A 343 -7.23 21.59 -2.96
CA ALA A 343 -6.64 21.18 -1.68
C ALA A 343 -6.60 22.32 -0.65
N ILE A 344 -6.29 23.55 -1.07
CA ILE A 344 -6.31 24.74 -0.19
C ILE A 344 -7.75 25.03 0.27
N ILE A 345 -8.75 24.88 -0.60
CA ILE A 345 -10.18 25.04 -0.23
C ILE A 345 -10.56 24.05 0.87
N GLU A 346 -10.17 22.77 0.73
CA GLU A 346 -10.40 21.75 1.75
C GLU A 346 -9.65 22.03 3.06
N HIS A 347 -8.42 22.57 2.98
CA HIS A 347 -7.66 22.97 4.16
C HIS A 347 -8.38 24.08 4.92
N VAL A 348 -8.86 25.11 4.24
CA VAL A 348 -9.68 26.18 4.84
C VAL A 348 -10.96 25.62 5.45
N ALA A 349 -11.63 24.65 4.80
CA ALA A 349 -12.82 24.00 5.34
C ALA A 349 -12.53 23.29 6.67
N ARG A 350 -11.43 22.53 6.77
CA ARG A 350 -11.01 21.88 8.02
C ARG A 350 -10.76 22.88 9.16
N LEU A 351 -10.20 24.05 8.87
CA LEU A 351 -10.00 25.11 9.88
C LEU A 351 -11.33 25.71 10.35
N VAL A 352 -12.34 25.75 9.51
CA VAL A 352 -13.71 26.14 9.90
C VAL A 352 -14.36 25.05 10.77
N ASP A 353 -14.27 23.79 10.38
CA ASP A 353 -14.86 22.67 11.08
C ASP A 353 -14.23 22.46 12.48
N SER A 354 -12.93 22.73 12.62
CA SER A 354 -12.22 22.71 13.90
C SER A 354 -12.49 23.94 14.79
N GLY A 355 -13.19 24.95 14.25
CA GLY A 355 -13.49 26.20 14.96
C GLY A 355 -12.34 27.20 15.05
N VAL A 356 -11.22 26.95 14.37
CA VAL A 356 -10.09 27.91 14.25
C VAL A 356 -10.54 29.14 13.46
N LEU A 357 -11.24 28.93 12.36
CA LEU A 357 -11.87 29.99 11.58
C LEU A 357 -13.38 29.97 11.81
N ASN A 358 -13.99 31.16 11.93
CA ASN A 358 -15.46 31.21 11.87
C ASN A 358 -15.95 31.11 10.40
N ALA A 359 -17.24 30.77 10.23
CA ALA A 359 -17.84 30.59 8.90
C ALA A 359 -17.68 31.80 7.96
N GLY A 360 -17.71 33.03 8.49
CA GLY A 360 -17.52 34.24 7.69
C GLY A 360 -16.09 34.38 7.15
N GLN A 361 -15.10 34.06 7.97
CA GLN A 361 -13.68 34.03 7.59
C GLN A 361 -13.39 32.94 6.55
N GLY A 362 -13.88 31.72 6.81
CA GLY A 362 -13.75 30.61 5.87
C GLY A 362 -14.38 30.90 4.52
N ASN A 363 -15.62 31.37 4.48
CA ASN A 363 -16.30 31.74 3.24
C ASN A 363 -15.57 32.84 2.46
N ALA A 364 -14.98 33.83 3.15
CA ALA A 364 -14.23 34.89 2.50
C ALA A 364 -12.93 34.41 1.85
N LEU A 365 -12.25 33.40 2.44
CA LEU A 365 -11.07 32.75 1.90
C LEU A 365 -11.44 31.83 0.72
N GLN A 366 -12.42 30.93 0.91
CA GLN A 366 -12.87 30.00 -0.12
C GLN A 366 -13.39 30.73 -1.38
N SER A 367 -14.13 31.84 -1.21
CA SER A 367 -14.61 32.65 -2.34
C SER A 367 -13.49 33.22 -3.19
N LYS A 368 -12.32 33.52 -2.62
CA LYS A 368 -11.16 33.97 -3.41
C LYS A 368 -10.58 32.82 -4.22
N LEU A 369 -10.42 31.66 -3.61
CA LEU A 369 -9.90 30.45 -4.27
C LEU A 369 -10.82 29.97 -5.39
N GLU A 370 -12.14 29.92 -5.16
CA GLU A 370 -13.12 29.59 -6.20
C GLU A 370 -13.12 30.61 -7.35
N ASN A 371 -12.91 31.91 -7.05
CA ASN A 371 -12.75 32.91 -8.08
C ASN A 371 -11.44 32.73 -8.86
N THR A 372 -10.37 32.28 -8.19
CA THR A 372 -9.10 31.95 -8.85
C THR A 372 -9.32 30.81 -9.85
N LEU A 373 -9.99 29.72 -9.47
CA LEU A 373 -10.36 28.63 -10.37
C LEU A 373 -11.12 29.14 -11.60
N ARG A 374 -12.12 29.98 -11.39
CA ARG A 374 -12.89 30.59 -12.49
C ARG A 374 -12.07 31.49 -13.42
N GLN A 375 -10.96 32.06 -12.95
CA GLN A 375 -10.05 32.83 -13.81
C GLN A 375 -9.09 31.90 -14.56
N LEU A 376 -8.67 30.78 -13.97
CA LEU A 376 -7.86 29.76 -14.62
C LEU A 376 -8.65 29.13 -15.79
N ASP A 377 -9.90 28.74 -15.58
CA ASP A 377 -10.80 28.26 -16.63
C ASP A 377 -10.89 29.20 -17.84
N LYS A 378 -10.76 30.53 -17.61
CA LYS A 378 -10.77 31.56 -18.65
C LYS A 378 -9.38 31.91 -19.19
N VAL A 379 -8.34 31.18 -18.72
CA VAL A 379 -6.93 31.46 -19.06
C VAL A 379 -6.51 32.91 -18.70
N ASN A 380 -7.15 33.49 -17.69
CA ASN A 380 -6.84 34.85 -17.22
C ASN A 380 -5.87 34.81 -16.04
N LEU A 381 -4.61 34.44 -16.33
CA LEU A 381 -3.58 34.22 -15.31
C LEU A 381 -3.33 35.42 -14.43
N GLN A 382 -3.33 36.65 -14.98
CA GLN A 382 -3.10 37.89 -14.19
C GLN A 382 -4.19 38.09 -13.14
N ALA A 383 -5.45 37.82 -13.47
CA ALA A 383 -6.55 37.91 -12.51
C ALA A 383 -6.48 36.80 -11.46
N ALA A 384 -6.07 35.60 -11.84
CA ALA A 384 -5.85 34.48 -10.90
C ALA A 384 -4.74 34.82 -9.90
N CYS A 385 -3.59 35.32 -10.36
CA CYS A 385 -2.48 35.79 -9.51
C CYS A 385 -2.91 36.87 -8.49
N ASN A 386 -3.66 37.85 -8.96
CA ASN A 386 -4.15 38.92 -8.06
C ASN A 386 -5.08 38.37 -6.97
N LEU A 387 -5.86 37.34 -7.26
CA LEU A 387 -6.75 36.72 -6.28
C LEU A 387 -5.98 35.85 -5.27
N LEU A 388 -4.94 35.12 -5.69
CA LEU A 388 -4.04 34.41 -4.78
C LEU A 388 -3.30 35.35 -3.86
N GLN A 389 -2.77 36.44 -4.39
CA GLN A 389 -2.13 37.49 -3.57
C GLN A 389 -3.12 38.08 -2.56
N ALA A 390 -4.38 38.29 -2.95
CA ALA A 390 -5.43 38.77 -2.02
C ALA A 390 -5.79 37.70 -0.97
N PHE A 391 -5.65 36.43 -1.28
CA PHE A 391 -5.81 35.32 -0.34
C PHE A 391 -4.67 35.32 0.68
N THR A 392 -3.40 35.32 0.25
CA THR A 392 -2.23 35.30 1.13
C THR A 392 -2.18 36.51 2.05
N ASN A 393 -2.53 37.70 1.54
CA ASN A 393 -2.63 38.92 2.34
C ASN A 393 -3.73 38.80 3.43
N GLN A 394 -4.83 38.15 3.15
CA GLN A 394 -5.88 37.92 4.15
C GLN A 394 -5.43 36.92 5.21
N ILE A 395 -4.73 35.82 4.82
CA ILE A 395 -4.14 34.87 5.77
C ILE A 395 -3.16 35.59 6.70
N GLN A 396 -2.26 36.42 6.16
CA GLN A 396 -1.33 37.23 6.97
C GLN A 396 -2.07 38.11 7.98
N SER A 397 -3.17 38.73 7.58
CA SER A 397 -4.00 39.53 8.49
C SER A 397 -4.65 38.70 9.60
N LEU A 398 -4.97 37.44 9.35
CA LEU A 398 -5.51 36.50 10.36
C LEU A 398 -4.42 36.03 11.33
N ILE A 399 -3.18 35.87 10.86
CA ILE A 399 -2.01 35.59 11.71
C ILE A 399 -1.74 36.80 12.61
N ASP A 400 -1.64 37.98 12.04
CA ASP A 400 -1.35 39.24 12.77
C ASP A 400 -2.44 39.55 13.80
N GLY A 401 -3.67 39.18 13.52
CA GLY A 401 -4.82 39.28 14.41
C GLY A 401 -4.90 38.16 15.48
N GLY A 402 -4.00 37.18 15.48
CA GLY A 402 -3.97 36.08 16.43
C GLY A 402 -5.13 35.09 16.27
N ILE A 403 -5.77 35.04 15.09
CA ILE A 403 -6.85 34.10 14.76
C ILE A 403 -6.28 32.79 14.24
N LEU A 404 -5.29 32.85 13.34
CA LEU A 404 -4.48 31.69 12.92
C LEU A 404 -3.18 31.66 13.70
N SER A 405 -2.72 30.50 14.09
CA SER A 405 -1.33 30.34 14.54
C SER A 405 -0.35 30.64 13.39
N SER A 406 0.89 30.97 13.75
CA SER A 406 1.94 31.25 12.74
C SER A 406 2.12 30.05 11.81
N ASP A 407 2.09 28.83 12.35
CA ASP A 407 2.33 27.59 11.60
C ASP A 407 1.18 27.26 10.64
N GLU A 408 -0.08 27.35 11.12
CA GLU A 408 -1.27 27.12 10.28
C GLU A 408 -1.40 28.15 9.15
N GLY A 409 -1.18 29.40 9.48
CA GLY A 409 -1.25 30.48 8.49
C GLY A 409 -0.12 30.40 7.47
N GLN A 410 1.12 30.08 7.89
CA GLN A 410 2.26 29.95 7.00
C GLN A 410 2.06 28.77 6.05
N SER A 411 1.51 27.63 6.50
CA SER A 411 1.17 26.50 5.64
C SER A 411 0.25 26.93 4.47
N LEU A 412 -0.83 27.65 4.75
CA LEU A 412 -1.74 28.15 3.72
C LEU A 412 -1.08 29.16 2.76
N ILE A 413 -0.17 29.99 3.26
CA ILE A 413 0.61 30.91 2.43
C ILE A 413 1.55 30.15 1.51
N ASP A 414 2.25 29.14 2.01
CA ASP A 414 3.20 28.34 1.24
C ASP A 414 2.50 27.52 0.16
N GLU A 415 1.33 26.92 0.48
CA GLU A 415 0.48 26.24 -0.48
C GLU A 415 0.03 27.18 -1.62
N ALA A 416 -0.42 28.39 -1.29
CA ALA A 416 -0.84 29.39 -2.29
C ALA A 416 0.33 29.90 -3.14
N ASN A 417 1.51 30.12 -2.54
CA ASN A 417 2.72 30.53 -3.24
C ASN A 417 3.22 29.46 -4.21
N ALA A 418 3.04 28.17 -3.88
CA ALA A 418 3.37 27.07 -4.78
C ALA A 418 2.51 27.13 -6.07
N VAL A 419 1.22 27.44 -5.96
CA VAL A 419 0.35 27.68 -7.11
C VAL A 419 0.78 28.94 -7.88
N GLU A 420 1.03 30.05 -7.15
CA GLU A 420 1.44 31.32 -7.73
C GLU A 420 2.70 31.16 -8.60
N SER A 421 3.69 30.39 -8.13
CA SER A 421 4.94 30.12 -8.86
C SER A 421 4.75 29.39 -10.20
N GLN A 422 3.65 28.70 -10.39
CA GLN A 422 3.33 27.95 -11.61
C GLN A 422 2.55 28.79 -12.63
N ILE A 423 1.71 29.72 -12.17
CA ILE A 423 0.77 30.44 -13.03
C ILE A 423 1.12 31.93 -13.22
N CYS A 424 1.93 32.48 -12.31
CA CYS A 424 2.28 33.91 -12.37
C CYS A 424 3.62 34.12 -13.09
N PRO A 425 3.67 35.08 -14.03
CA PRO A 425 4.87 35.37 -14.82
C PRO A 425 5.99 36.02 -14.00
#